data_242292421a1187a74054d5d45f18320f
#
_entry.id   242292421a1187a74054d5d45f18320f
#
_cell.length_a   1.000
_cell.length_b   1.000
_cell.length_c   1.000
_cell.angle_alpha   90.00
_cell.angle_beta   90.00
_cell.angle_gamma   90.00
#
_symmetry.space_group_name_H-M   'P 1'
#
loop_
_entity.id
_entity.type
_entity.pdbx_description
1 polymer ?
#
loop_
_entity_poly.entity_id
_entity_poly.type
_entity_poly.pdbx_seq_one_letter_code
_entity_poly.pdbx_strand_id
1 'polypeptide(L)'
;MENNKEHHIERTNFDAFVHAVGSEIEQAQVRLITAANAQMLFHYWKIGNYILYHQNLQGWGSKIIKQLAKAIRLNYPEKKGYSERNLTYMCQFARSYPLNV
;
A
#
# COMPACT_ATOMS: atom_id res chain seq x y z
N MET A 1 -53.20 13.70 11.75
CA MET A 1 -52.47 14.94 11.59
C MET A 1 -51.20 14.99 12.43
N GLU A 2 -51.32 14.55 13.67
CA GLU A 2 -50.11 14.43 14.49
C GLU A 2 -49.10 13.48 13.87
N ASN A 3 -49.60 12.44 13.23
CA ASN A 3 -48.72 11.42 12.60
C ASN A 3 -47.90 11.97 11.46
N ASN A 4 -48.41 12.95 10.70
CA ASN A 4 -47.66 13.54 9.61
C ASN A 4 -46.48 14.35 10.09
N LYS A 5 -46.68 15.07 11.18
CA LYS A 5 -45.63 15.91 11.75
C LYS A 5 -44.52 15.06 12.37
N GLU A 6 -44.91 14.04 13.13
CA GLU A 6 -43.98 13.10 13.72
C GLU A 6 -43.23 12.33 12.64
N HIS A 7 -43.94 11.90 11.62
CA HIS A 7 -43.36 11.17 10.51
C HIS A 7 -42.29 12.02 9.78
N HIS A 8 -42.58 13.30 9.61
CA HIS A 8 -41.63 14.22 8.98
C HIS A 8 -40.38 14.38 9.79
N ILE A 9 -40.49 14.52 11.11
CA ILE A 9 -39.35 14.65 12.02
C ILE A 9 -38.51 13.36 12.01
N GLU A 10 -39.15 12.20 12.06
CA GLU A 10 -38.49 10.92 12.00
C GLU A 10 -37.71 10.74 10.71
N ARG A 11 -38.29 11.15 9.59
CA ARG A 11 -37.65 11.05 8.29
C ARG A 11 -36.41 11.92 8.24
N THR A 12 -36.48 13.14 8.76
CA THR A 12 -35.35 14.05 8.80
C THR A 12 -34.24 13.49 9.67
N ASN A 13 -34.60 12.94 10.83
CA ASN A 13 -33.64 12.30 11.72
C ASN A 13 -32.99 11.06 11.07
N PHE A 14 -33.79 10.29 10.35
CA PHE A 14 -33.28 9.13 9.65
C PHE A 14 -32.32 9.51 8.55
N ASP A 15 -32.63 10.56 7.78
CA ASP A 15 -31.74 11.03 6.73
C ASP A 15 -30.40 11.52 7.30
N ALA A 16 -30.44 12.23 8.42
CA ALA A 16 -29.23 12.67 9.09
C ALA A 16 -28.40 11.47 9.57
N PHE A 17 -29.07 10.45 10.08
CA PHE A 17 -28.42 9.22 10.53
C PHE A 17 -27.74 8.52 9.35
N VAL A 18 -28.46 8.37 8.23
CA VAL A 18 -27.90 7.75 7.03
C VAL A 18 -26.65 8.52 6.55
N HIS A 19 -26.73 9.85 6.59
CA HIS A 19 -25.62 10.69 6.17
C HIS A 19 -24.40 10.50 7.06
N ALA A 20 -24.62 10.41 8.37
CA ALA A 20 -23.54 10.19 9.32
C ALA A 20 -22.88 8.82 9.12
N VAL A 21 -23.69 7.79 8.92
CA VAL A 21 -23.17 6.44 8.66
C VAL A 21 -22.41 6.40 7.35
N GLY A 22 -22.94 7.03 6.30
CA GLY A 22 -22.28 7.09 5.00
C GLY A 22 -20.92 7.78 5.08
N SER A 23 -20.87 8.89 5.81
CA SER A 23 -19.61 9.61 6.03
C SER A 23 -18.57 8.74 6.74
N GLU A 24 -19.00 8.00 7.76
CA GLU A 24 -18.09 7.09 8.47
C GLU A 24 -17.58 5.98 7.56
N ILE A 25 -18.43 5.43 6.70
CA ILE A 25 -18.03 4.41 5.74
C ILE A 25 -16.95 4.94 4.81
N GLU A 26 -17.16 6.14 4.26
CA GLU A 26 -16.19 6.77 3.36
C GLU A 26 -14.85 7.02 4.04
N GLN A 27 -14.88 7.54 5.26
CA GLN A 27 -13.66 7.79 6.02
C GLN A 27 -12.92 6.50 6.34
N ALA A 28 -13.64 5.45 6.69
CA ALA A 28 -13.04 4.14 6.96
C ALA A 28 -12.35 3.58 5.72
N GLN A 29 -12.95 3.73 4.54
CA GLN A 29 -12.35 3.28 3.30
C GLN A 29 -11.06 4.03 3.00
N VAL A 30 -11.04 5.34 3.19
CA VAL A 30 -9.83 6.15 3.00
C VAL A 30 -8.73 5.69 3.95
N ARG A 31 -9.05 5.45 5.22
CA ARG A 31 -8.06 4.97 6.19
C ARG A 31 -7.47 3.62 5.80
N LEU A 32 -8.32 2.71 5.31
CA LEU A 32 -7.87 1.37 4.89
C LEU A 32 -6.94 1.45 3.68
N ILE A 33 -7.29 2.27 2.70
CA ILE A 33 -6.45 2.46 1.51
C ILE A 33 -5.10 3.07 1.90
N THR A 34 -5.11 4.08 2.75
CA THR A 34 -3.87 4.73 3.21
C THR A 34 -2.98 3.75 3.96
N ALA A 35 -3.56 2.93 4.84
CA ALA A 35 -2.81 1.93 5.58
C ALA A 35 -2.19 0.87 4.65
N ALA A 36 -2.96 0.41 3.66
CA ALA A 36 -2.48 -0.56 2.69
C ALA A 36 -1.31 0.00 1.87
N ASN A 37 -1.41 1.27 1.45
CA ASN A 37 -0.33 1.92 0.71
C ASN A 37 0.92 2.07 1.55
N ALA A 38 0.78 2.41 2.83
CA ALA A 38 1.91 2.52 3.75
C ALA A 38 2.63 1.18 3.92
N GLN A 39 1.87 0.09 4.06
CA GLN A 39 2.44 -1.24 4.17
C GLN A 39 3.16 -1.66 2.90
N MET A 40 2.59 -1.34 1.75
CA MET A 40 3.20 -1.65 0.46
C MET A 40 4.51 -0.89 0.28
N LEU A 41 4.55 0.39 0.64
CA LEU A 41 5.76 1.19 0.57
C LEU A 41 6.83 0.66 1.52
N PHE A 42 6.43 0.26 2.72
CA PHE A 42 7.35 -0.34 3.68
C PHE A 42 7.93 -1.65 3.13
N HIS A 43 7.09 -2.46 2.51
CA HIS A 43 7.52 -3.71 1.87
C HIS A 43 8.57 -3.45 0.77
N TYR A 44 8.30 -2.47 -0.11
CA TYR A 44 9.22 -2.11 -1.17
C TYR A 44 10.55 -1.59 -0.60
N TRP A 45 10.47 -0.78 0.44
CA TRP A 45 11.63 -0.24 1.12
C TRP A 45 12.49 -1.37 1.72
N LYS A 46 11.85 -2.36 2.33
CA LYS A 46 12.56 -3.52 2.88
C LYS A 46 13.26 -4.31 1.78
N ILE A 47 12.58 -4.57 0.67
CA ILE A 47 13.18 -5.32 -0.44
C ILE A 47 14.36 -4.53 -1.00
N GLY A 48 14.19 -3.24 -1.23
CA GLY A 48 15.27 -2.40 -1.73
C GLY A 48 16.49 -2.42 -0.82
N ASN A 49 16.28 -2.32 0.49
CA ASN A 49 17.36 -2.38 1.46
C ASN A 49 18.05 -3.75 1.46
N TYR A 50 17.29 -4.84 1.33
CA TYR A 50 17.87 -6.18 1.19
C TYR A 50 18.79 -6.27 -0.01
N ILE A 51 18.34 -5.79 -1.16
CA ILE A 51 19.12 -5.85 -2.38
C ILE A 51 20.41 -5.02 -2.22
N LEU A 52 20.30 -3.79 -1.73
CA LEU A 52 21.43 -2.90 -1.54
C LEU A 52 22.43 -3.46 -0.55
N TYR A 53 21.94 -4.03 0.55
CA TYR A 53 22.80 -4.64 1.56
C TYR A 53 23.60 -5.78 0.96
N HIS A 54 22.96 -6.68 0.23
CA HIS A 54 23.64 -7.85 -0.33
C HIS A 54 24.54 -7.49 -1.50
N GLN A 55 24.15 -6.49 -2.32
CA GLN A 55 25.04 -5.98 -3.36
C GLN A 55 26.32 -5.47 -2.76
N ASN A 56 26.22 -4.70 -1.68
CA ASN A 56 27.37 -4.12 -1.01
C ASN A 56 28.22 -5.19 -0.34
N LEU A 57 27.57 -6.11 0.37
CA LEU A 57 28.26 -7.18 1.11
C LEU A 57 28.98 -8.14 0.17
N GLN A 58 28.34 -8.54 -0.92
CA GLN A 58 28.86 -9.54 -1.85
C GLN A 58 29.67 -8.93 -3.01
N GLY A 59 29.66 -7.62 -3.13
CA GLY A 59 30.31 -6.96 -4.26
C GLY A 59 29.62 -7.21 -5.59
N TRP A 60 28.32 -7.52 -5.57
CA TRP A 60 27.56 -7.77 -6.79
C TRP A 60 27.29 -6.48 -7.55
N GLY A 61 27.39 -6.56 -8.89
CA GLY A 61 27.06 -5.43 -9.74
C GLY A 61 25.56 -5.33 -10.02
N SER A 62 25.21 -4.41 -10.92
CA SER A 62 23.82 -4.14 -11.28
C SER A 62 23.10 -5.34 -11.91
N LYS A 63 23.85 -6.27 -12.48
CA LYS A 63 23.26 -7.47 -13.11
C LYS A 63 22.51 -8.35 -12.13
N ILE A 64 22.79 -8.24 -10.83
CA ILE A 64 22.11 -9.04 -9.82
C ILE A 64 20.61 -8.76 -9.79
N ILE A 65 20.19 -7.52 -10.09
CA ILE A 65 18.77 -7.16 -10.10
C ILE A 65 18.06 -7.94 -11.22
N LYS A 66 18.65 -8.03 -12.38
CA LYS A 66 18.10 -8.80 -13.49
C LYS A 66 18.01 -10.28 -13.15
N GLN A 67 19.05 -10.83 -12.55
CA GLN A 67 19.08 -12.22 -12.11
C GLN A 67 18.02 -12.49 -11.05
N LEU A 68 17.87 -11.58 -10.09
CA LEU A 68 16.88 -11.69 -9.03
C LEU A 68 15.46 -11.66 -9.61
N ALA A 69 15.19 -10.74 -10.53
CA ALA A 69 13.88 -10.67 -11.18
C ALA A 69 13.54 -11.97 -11.87
N LYS A 70 14.49 -12.57 -12.58
CA LYS A 70 14.30 -13.85 -13.25
C LYS A 70 14.06 -14.97 -12.24
N ALA A 71 14.84 -15.01 -11.16
CA ALA A 71 14.70 -16.02 -10.11
C ALA A 71 13.33 -15.94 -9.42
N ILE A 72 12.87 -14.73 -9.13
CA ILE A 72 11.55 -14.54 -8.52
C ILE A 72 10.46 -15.06 -9.48
N ARG A 73 10.57 -14.73 -10.77
CA ARG A 73 9.59 -15.18 -11.75
C ARG A 73 9.54 -16.70 -11.86
N LEU A 74 10.70 -17.35 -11.76
CA LEU A 74 10.77 -18.80 -11.86
C LEU A 74 10.31 -19.51 -10.60
N ASN A 75 10.65 -18.97 -9.43
CA ASN A 75 10.33 -19.61 -8.14
C ASN A 75 8.95 -19.22 -7.60
N TYR A 76 8.46 -18.03 -7.98
CA TYR A 76 7.18 -17.52 -7.50
C TYR A 76 6.37 -16.98 -8.69
N PRO A 77 5.96 -17.86 -9.63
CA PRO A 77 5.34 -17.39 -10.87
C PRO A 77 4.01 -16.68 -10.68
N GLU A 78 3.32 -16.92 -9.57
CA GLU A 78 2.06 -16.24 -9.27
C GLU A 78 2.26 -14.83 -8.70
N LYS A 79 3.48 -14.47 -8.29
CA LYS A 79 3.75 -13.14 -7.72
C LYS A 79 4.04 -12.14 -8.82
N LYS A 80 3.37 -11.00 -8.76
CA LYS A 80 3.52 -9.91 -9.73
C LYS A 80 4.17 -8.71 -9.06
N GLY A 81 4.78 -7.86 -9.87
CA GLY A 81 5.34 -6.61 -9.38
C GLY A 81 6.82 -6.67 -9.03
N TYR A 82 7.52 -7.72 -9.41
CA TYR A 82 8.94 -7.89 -9.10
C TYR A 82 9.78 -7.97 -10.36
N SER A 83 9.44 -7.16 -11.35
CA SER A 83 10.25 -7.02 -12.55
C SER A 83 11.58 -6.33 -12.24
N GLU A 84 12.54 -6.43 -13.15
CA GLU A 84 13.82 -5.72 -13.03
C GLU A 84 13.60 -4.23 -12.78
N ARG A 85 12.68 -3.62 -13.55
CA ARG A 85 12.35 -2.21 -13.41
C ARG A 85 11.81 -1.89 -12.02
N ASN A 86 10.88 -2.69 -11.53
CA ASN A 86 10.27 -2.46 -10.22
C ASN A 86 11.28 -2.68 -9.09
N LEU A 87 12.11 -3.70 -9.20
CA LEU A 87 13.17 -3.92 -8.21
C LEU A 87 14.17 -2.77 -8.19
N THR A 88 14.48 -2.21 -9.35
CA THR A 88 15.35 -1.03 -9.45
C THR A 88 14.72 0.16 -8.74
N TYR A 89 13.41 0.38 -8.93
CA TYR A 89 12.69 1.44 -8.21
C TYR A 89 12.70 1.22 -6.71
N MET A 90 12.56 -0.02 -6.27
CA MET A 90 12.64 -0.34 -4.84
C MET A 90 14.01 0.02 -4.26
N CYS A 91 15.07 -0.24 -5.00
CA CYS A 91 16.43 0.15 -4.59
C CYS A 91 16.58 1.67 -4.53
N GLN A 92 16.07 2.38 -5.53
CA GLN A 92 16.08 3.84 -5.55
C GLN A 92 15.31 4.41 -4.36
N PHE A 93 14.15 3.84 -4.07
CA PHE A 93 13.34 4.24 -2.93
C PHE A 93 14.11 4.04 -1.62
N ALA A 94 14.76 2.90 -1.47
CA ALA A 94 15.54 2.60 -0.28
C ALA A 94 16.74 3.54 -0.12
N ARG A 95 17.39 3.92 -1.22
CA ARG A 95 18.50 4.89 -1.18
C ARG A 95 18.02 6.27 -0.77
N SER A 96 16.81 6.67 -1.23
CA SER A 96 16.24 7.98 -0.91
C SER A 96 15.84 8.11 0.55
N TYR A 97 15.51 6.99 1.19
CA TYR A 97 15.10 6.96 2.59
C TYR A 97 15.93 5.93 3.35
N PRO A 98 17.20 6.20 3.55
CA PRO A 98 18.08 5.23 4.20
C PRO A 98 17.69 5.01 5.65
N LEU A 99 18.08 3.85 6.17
CA LEU A 99 17.93 3.54 7.58
C LEU A 99 18.83 4.49 8.38
N ASN A 100 18.21 5.50 8.94
CA ASN A 100 18.88 6.36 9.90
C ASN A 100 18.51 5.90 11.28
N VAL A 101 19.47 5.40 11.92
CA VAL A 101 19.29 4.99 13.30
C VAL A 101 20.07 5.91 14.20
#